data_3ed456841d4ca61381367ea2828add09
#
_entry.id   3ed456841d4ca61381367ea2828add09
#
_cell.length_a   1.000
_cell.length_b   1.000
_cell.length_c   1.000
_cell.angle_alpha   90.00
_cell.angle_beta   90.00
_cell.angle_gamma   90.00
#
_symmetry.space_group_name_H-M   'P 1'
#
loop_
_entity.id
_entity.type
_entity.pdbx_description
1 polymer ?
#
loop_
_entity_poly.entity_id
_entity_poly.type
_entity_poly.pdbx_seq_one_letter_code
_entity_poly.pdbx_strand_id
1 'polypeptide(L)'
;MILKFDNDGRLLATYGRPEPGPDDNQSTEYFGRIAMMTADEAAGELYVADGYGNRRVAVIDMATGAFKRGWGAYGIPLAQVSNAPLPAFAAGQPPARQFLGPVHCVALSRDGLVYACDRTSNRVQVFRKDGTYVKEFFVRPETLANGAAWNVAFSNDAQQRYLLVGDGRNNVIWVLNRQDGKVVGQFGQNGRNAGQFHWVHALATDSQGNLYTGEVDTGKRIQKFRLR
;
A
#
# COMPACT_ATOMS: atom_id res chain seq x y z
N MET A 1 5.97 -15.76 4.17
CA MET A 1 5.86 -15.74 5.65
C MET A 1 6.21 -14.37 6.20
N ILE A 2 5.78 -14.09 7.45
CA ILE A 2 6.09 -12.88 8.21
C ILE A 2 6.86 -13.29 9.45
N LEU A 3 7.96 -12.59 9.75
CA LEU A 3 8.77 -12.83 10.94
C LEU A 3 8.60 -11.65 11.90
N LYS A 4 8.32 -11.96 13.17
CA LYS A 4 8.20 -10.98 14.25
C LYS A 4 9.41 -11.08 15.16
N PHE A 5 10.08 -9.97 15.37
CA PHE A 5 11.25 -9.84 16.22
C PHE A 5 10.97 -8.87 17.37
N ASP A 6 11.71 -9.00 18.48
CA ASP A 6 11.83 -7.93 19.47
C ASP A 6 12.85 -6.87 19.00
N ASN A 7 13.01 -5.81 19.81
CA ASN A 7 13.92 -4.71 19.48
C ASN A 7 15.41 -5.12 19.54
N ASP A 8 15.74 -6.25 20.15
CA ASP A 8 17.09 -6.81 20.20
C ASP A 8 17.36 -7.79 19.06
N GLY A 9 16.40 -7.99 18.16
CA GLY A 9 16.51 -8.85 16.98
C GLY A 9 16.28 -10.34 17.26
N ARG A 10 15.73 -10.71 18.45
CA ARG A 10 15.36 -12.08 18.74
C ARG A 10 14.02 -12.41 18.07
N LEU A 11 13.96 -13.53 17.34
CA LEU A 11 12.73 -14.01 16.71
C LEU A 11 11.70 -14.40 17.78
N LEU A 12 10.54 -13.76 17.74
CA LEU A 12 9.41 -13.99 18.65
C LEU A 12 8.36 -14.93 18.03
N ALA A 13 8.06 -14.76 16.73
CA ALA A 13 7.05 -15.55 16.05
C ALA A 13 7.28 -15.59 14.53
N THR A 14 6.71 -16.63 13.90
CA THR A 14 6.64 -16.76 12.44
C THR A 14 5.19 -16.97 12.06
N TYR A 15 4.67 -16.17 11.12
CA TYR A 15 3.30 -16.25 10.63
C TYR A 15 3.29 -16.64 9.15
N GLY A 16 2.39 -17.54 8.79
CA GLY A 16 2.35 -18.16 7.47
C GLY A 16 3.45 -19.20 7.28
N ARG A 17 3.39 -19.92 6.18
CA ARG A 17 4.36 -20.98 5.87
C ARG A 17 5.57 -20.43 5.14
N PRO A 18 6.78 -20.95 5.41
CA PRO A 18 8.02 -20.49 4.79
C PRO A 18 8.13 -20.88 3.31
N GLU A 19 7.52 -21.98 2.92
CA GLU A 19 7.58 -22.48 1.55
C GLU A 19 6.64 -21.68 0.65
N PRO A 20 7.04 -21.37 -0.58
CA PRO A 20 6.14 -20.74 -1.53
C PRO A 20 5.00 -21.70 -1.84
N GLY A 21 3.81 -21.38 -1.34
CA GLY A 21 2.59 -21.99 -1.79
C GLY A 21 2.16 -21.45 -3.16
N PRO A 22 1.15 -22.04 -3.79
CA PRO A 22 0.55 -21.47 -4.98
C PRO A 22 0.02 -20.07 -4.69
N ASP A 23 0.05 -19.19 -5.69
CA ASP A 23 -0.62 -17.90 -5.61
C ASP A 23 -2.13 -18.14 -5.49
N ASP A 24 -2.63 -18.10 -4.25
CA ASP A 24 -4.01 -18.42 -3.88
C ASP A 24 -4.58 -17.31 -2.99
N ASN A 25 -5.56 -16.59 -3.52
CA ASN A 25 -6.23 -15.52 -2.80
C ASN A 25 -7.08 -16.00 -1.63
N GLN A 26 -7.46 -17.25 -1.56
CA GLN A 26 -8.25 -17.85 -0.49
C GLN A 26 -7.40 -18.46 0.61
N SER A 27 -6.11 -18.65 0.39
CA SER A 27 -5.24 -19.28 1.39
C SER A 27 -5.24 -18.50 2.70
N THR A 28 -5.39 -19.21 3.81
CA THR A 28 -5.27 -18.69 5.18
C THR A 28 -3.87 -18.93 5.78
N GLU A 29 -3.00 -19.63 5.06
CA GLU A 29 -1.69 -20.07 5.53
C GLU A 29 -0.54 -19.51 4.70
N TYR A 30 -0.77 -19.18 3.43
CA TYR A 30 0.24 -18.71 2.50
C TYR A 30 -0.02 -17.27 2.05
N PHE A 31 1.06 -16.56 1.81
CA PHE A 31 1.04 -15.24 1.19
C PHE A 31 1.70 -15.30 -0.20
N GLY A 32 1.10 -14.60 -1.16
CA GLY A 32 1.60 -14.50 -2.52
C GLY A 32 2.59 -13.35 -2.69
N ARG A 33 3.71 -13.36 -1.96
CA ARG A 33 4.76 -12.31 -2.00
C ARG A 33 4.24 -10.94 -1.54
N ILE A 34 4.28 -10.76 -0.23
CA ILE A 34 3.85 -9.53 0.46
C ILE A 34 4.63 -8.31 -0.03
N ALA A 35 3.91 -7.25 -0.34
CA ALA A 35 4.50 -5.95 -0.71
C ALA A 35 4.72 -5.04 0.49
N MET A 36 3.73 -4.97 1.40
CA MET A 36 3.76 -4.08 2.56
C MET A 36 2.82 -4.59 3.66
N MET A 37 3.05 -4.14 4.88
CA MET A 37 2.21 -4.42 6.03
C MET A 37 2.04 -3.16 6.89
N THR A 38 0.91 -3.08 7.61
CA THR A 38 0.68 -2.06 8.63
C THR A 38 -0.05 -2.64 9.83
N ALA A 39 0.36 -2.26 11.03
CA ALA A 39 -0.22 -2.74 12.29
C ALA A 39 -1.35 -1.82 12.76
N ASP A 40 -2.42 -2.43 13.27
CA ASP A 40 -3.43 -1.81 14.12
C ASP A 40 -3.22 -2.34 15.54
N GLU A 41 -2.35 -1.71 16.30
CA GLU A 41 -1.98 -2.16 17.64
C GLU A 41 -3.19 -2.20 18.59
N ALA A 42 -4.12 -1.23 18.46
CA ALA A 42 -5.30 -1.15 19.29
C ALA A 42 -6.28 -2.32 19.04
N ALA A 43 -6.35 -2.81 17.81
CA ALA A 43 -7.17 -3.97 17.45
C ALA A 43 -6.40 -5.29 17.52
N GLY A 44 -5.08 -5.27 17.71
CA GLY A 44 -4.24 -6.46 17.64
C GLY A 44 -4.20 -7.09 16.24
N GLU A 45 -4.28 -6.27 15.19
CA GLU A 45 -4.41 -6.73 13.80
C GLU A 45 -3.26 -6.25 12.92
N LEU A 46 -2.78 -7.11 12.04
CA LEU A 46 -1.82 -6.78 11.00
C LEU A 46 -2.51 -6.87 9.63
N TYR A 47 -2.52 -5.76 8.93
CA TYR A 47 -3.01 -5.64 7.56
C TYR A 47 -1.86 -5.88 6.60
N VAL A 48 -2.08 -6.72 5.62
CA VAL A 48 -1.06 -7.21 4.69
C VAL A 48 -1.50 -6.92 3.26
N ALA A 49 -0.71 -6.14 2.55
CA ALA A 49 -0.82 -5.99 1.10
C ALA A 49 -0.18 -7.22 0.45
N ASP A 50 -0.99 -8.25 0.23
CA ASP A 50 -0.57 -9.52 -0.34
C ASP A 50 -0.77 -9.46 -1.86
N GLY A 51 0.19 -8.83 -2.57
CA GLY A 51 -0.08 -8.27 -3.87
C GLY A 51 0.81 -8.71 -5.04
N TYR A 52 2.02 -9.24 -4.85
CA TYR A 52 2.85 -9.62 -5.99
C TYR A 52 2.47 -10.95 -6.65
N GLY A 53 1.89 -11.88 -5.90
CA GLY A 53 1.35 -13.14 -6.41
C GLY A 53 -0.16 -13.20 -6.26
N ASN A 54 -0.68 -12.68 -5.15
CA ASN A 54 -2.11 -12.54 -4.89
C ASN A 54 -2.62 -11.13 -5.24
N ARG A 55 -3.94 -10.93 -5.10
CA ARG A 55 -4.63 -9.66 -5.39
C ARG A 55 -5.57 -9.29 -4.25
N ARG A 56 -5.03 -9.28 -3.02
CA ARG A 56 -5.84 -9.10 -1.82
C ARG A 56 -5.18 -8.22 -0.76
N VAL A 57 -6.02 -7.64 0.08
CA VAL A 57 -5.65 -7.24 1.43
C VAL A 57 -6.01 -8.41 2.35
N ALA A 58 -5.06 -8.87 3.15
CA ALA A 58 -5.29 -9.88 4.18
C ALA A 58 -5.12 -9.27 5.57
N VAL A 59 -5.90 -9.73 6.54
CA VAL A 59 -5.81 -9.29 7.93
C VAL A 59 -5.58 -10.49 8.81
N ILE A 60 -4.52 -10.44 9.62
CA ILE A 60 -4.16 -11.50 10.57
C ILE A 60 -4.14 -10.95 11.99
N ASP A 61 -4.29 -11.84 12.94
CA ASP A 61 -4.10 -11.57 14.36
C ASP A 61 -2.61 -11.39 14.69
N MET A 62 -2.22 -10.30 15.35
CA MET A 62 -0.82 -9.98 15.65
C MET A 62 -0.20 -10.85 16.75
N ALA A 63 -1.00 -11.51 17.56
CA ALA A 63 -0.50 -12.37 18.63
C ALA A 63 -0.26 -13.80 18.11
N THR A 64 -1.20 -14.31 17.31
CA THR A 64 -1.22 -15.72 16.89
C THR A 64 -0.80 -15.93 15.43
N GLY A 65 -0.89 -14.89 14.58
CA GLY A 65 -0.71 -15.00 13.13
C GLY A 65 -1.91 -15.64 12.41
N ALA A 66 -3.00 -15.92 13.12
CA ALA A 66 -4.20 -16.51 12.52
C ALA A 66 -4.84 -15.56 11.51
N PHE A 67 -5.24 -16.08 10.36
CA PHE A 67 -6.00 -15.33 9.37
C PHE A 67 -7.39 -14.96 9.93
N LYS A 68 -7.76 -13.68 9.86
CA LYS A 68 -9.05 -13.19 10.34
C LYS A 68 -10.03 -12.92 9.20
N ARG A 69 -9.57 -12.24 8.16
CA ARG A 69 -10.37 -11.85 6.99
C ARG A 69 -9.49 -11.32 5.87
N GLY A 70 -10.08 -11.12 4.70
CA GLY A 70 -9.42 -10.47 3.58
C GLY A 70 -10.42 -10.15 2.47
N TRP A 71 -10.01 -9.30 1.55
CA TRP A 71 -10.85 -8.87 0.43
C TRP A 71 -10.02 -8.48 -0.79
N GLY A 72 -10.66 -8.51 -1.95
CA GLY A 72 -10.13 -7.98 -3.19
C GLY A 72 -10.55 -6.53 -3.44
N ALA A 73 -10.30 -6.03 -4.63
CA ALA A 73 -10.76 -4.71 -5.04
C ALA A 73 -12.28 -4.55 -4.84
N TYR A 74 -12.71 -3.35 -4.49
CA TYR A 74 -14.11 -3.02 -4.19
C TYR A 74 -14.75 -3.85 -3.06
N GLY A 75 -13.93 -4.48 -2.22
CA GLY A 75 -14.41 -5.31 -1.12
C GLY A 75 -14.97 -6.68 -1.55
N ILE A 76 -14.66 -7.14 -2.77
CA ILE A 76 -15.16 -8.45 -3.21
C ILE A 76 -14.60 -9.57 -2.33
N PRO A 77 -15.42 -10.59 -2.01
CA PRO A 77 -14.98 -11.74 -1.23
C PRO A 77 -13.82 -12.47 -1.89
N LEU A 78 -12.91 -13.03 -1.09
CA LEU A 78 -11.71 -13.73 -1.60
C LEU A 78 -12.03 -14.88 -2.57
N ALA A 79 -13.17 -15.56 -2.40
CA ALA A 79 -13.63 -16.60 -3.31
C ALA A 79 -13.92 -16.09 -4.74
N GLN A 80 -14.07 -14.77 -4.91
CA GLN A 80 -14.29 -14.13 -6.22
C GLN A 80 -13.03 -13.47 -6.77
N VAL A 81 -11.94 -13.45 -6.01
CA VAL A 81 -10.66 -12.88 -6.45
C VAL A 81 -9.93 -13.90 -7.32
N SER A 82 -9.54 -13.46 -8.52
CA SER A 82 -8.83 -14.29 -9.49
C SER A 82 -7.45 -13.74 -9.80
N ASN A 83 -6.48 -14.63 -9.97
CA ASN A 83 -5.13 -14.31 -10.48
C ASN A 83 -5.03 -14.40 -12.01
N ALA A 84 -6.13 -14.70 -12.71
CA ALA A 84 -6.15 -14.71 -14.17
C ALA A 84 -5.65 -13.37 -14.75
N PRO A 85 -4.96 -13.38 -15.90
CA PRO A 85 -4.51 -12.16 -16.55
C PRO A 85 -5.66 -11.17 -16.77
N LEU A 86 -5.41 -9.91 -16.49
CA LEU A 86 -6.32 -8.81 -16.73
C LEU A 86 -5.71 -7.87 -17.77
N PRO A 87 -6.54 -7.18 -18.57
CA PRO A 87 -6.02 -6.14 -19.46
C PRO A 87 -5.36 -5.03 -18.64
N ALA A 88 -4.31 -4.43 -19.20
CA ALA A 88 -3.67 -3.28 -18.60
C ALA A 88 -4.68 -2.14 -18.40
N PHE A 89 -4.51 -1.39 -17.31
CA PHE A 89 -5.32 -0.19 -17.08
C PHE A 89 -5.05 0.85 -18.18
N ALA A 90 -6.12 1.45 -18.68
CA ALA A 90 -6.06 2.57 -19.63
C ALA A 90 -6.89 3.74 -19.11
N ALA A 91 -6.29 4.94 -19.09
CA ALA A 91 -6.99 6.15 -18.68
C ALA A 91 -8.25 6.37 -19.51
N GLY A 92 -9.33 6.79 -18.86
CA GLY A 92 -10.63 7.00 -19.52
C GLY A 92 -11.45 5.73 -19.75
N GLN A 93 -10.91 4.56 -19.46
CA GLN A 93 -11.68 3.30 -19.48
C GLN A 93 -12.14 2.92 -18.06
N PRO A 94 -13.26 2.20 -17.94
CA PRO A 94 -13.67 1.68 -16.64
C PRO A 94 -12.56 0.82 -16.02
N PRO A 95 -12.23 1.02 -14.73
CA PRO A 95 -11.21 0.24 -14.06
C PRO A 95 -11.67 -1.21 -13.88
N ALA A 96 -10.70 -2.13 -13.86
CA ALA A 96 -10.97 -3.52 -13.56
C ALA A 96 -11.65 -3.65 -12.17
N ARG A 97 -12.63 -4.57 -12.08
CA ARG A 97 -13.34 -4.89 -10.83
C ARG A 97 -12.48 -5.70 -9.85
N GLN A 98 -11.27 -6.02 -10.23
CA GLN A 98 -10.26 -6.67 -9.38
C GLN A 98 -9.03 -5.76 -9.26
N PHE A 99 -8.20 -5.98 -8.25
CA PHE A 99 -6.87 -5.37 -8.25
C PHE A 99 -6.10 -5.87 -9.47
N LEU A 100 -5.54 -4.96 -10.23
CA LEU A 100 -4.67 -5.32 -11.34
C LEU A 100 -3.32 -5.81 -10.81
N GLY A 101 -2.91 -5.24 -9.68
CA GLY A 101 -1.73 -5.62 -8.92
C GLY A 101 -0.43 -4.92 -9.34
N PRO A 102 0.60 -5.04 -8.53
CA PRO A 102 0.48 -5.58 -7.19
C PRO A 102 -0.38 -4.69 -6.28
N VAL A 103 -1.06 -5.30 -5.29
CA VAL A 103 -1.55 -4.56 -4.12
C VAL A 103 -0.32 -4.17 -3.34
N HIS A 104 0.16 -2.94 -3.57
CA HIS A 104 1.53 -2.58 -3.25
C HIS A 104 1.69 -1.88 -1.91
N CYS A 105 0.65 -1.24 -1.42
CA CYS A 105 0.63 -0.66 -0.09
C CYS A 105 -0.66 -1.00 0.65
N VAL A 106 -0.58 -0.97 1.97
CA VAL A 106 -1.72 -0.88 2.87
C VAL A 106 -1.37 0.09 4.00
N ALA A 107 -2.25 1.02 4.30
CA ALA A 107 -2.06 2.00 5.37
C ALA A 107 -3.37 2.26 6.11
N LEU A 108 -3.28 2.57 7.40
CA LEU A 108 -4.41 2.86 8.25
C LEU A 108 -4.43 4.34 8.62
N SER A 109 -5.57 5.00 8.42
CA SER A 109 -5.79 6.34 8.91
C SER A 109 -6.30 6.36 10.35
N ARG A 110 -6.15 7.49 11.04
CA ARG A 110 -6.59 7.64 12.44
C ARG A 110 -8.09 7.49 12.62
N ASP A 111 -8.88 7.79 11.59
CA ASP A 111 -10.34 7.61 11.57
C ASP A 111 -10.76 6.18 11.17
N GLY A 112 -9.81 5.24 11.14
CA GLY A 112 -10.09 3.81 10.99
C GLY A 112 -10.37 3.35 9.57
N LEU A 113 -9.92 4.08 8.55
CA LEU A 113 -10.01 3.66 7.17
C LEU A 113 -8.72 2.98 6.70
N VAL A 114 -8.87 2.01 5.81
CA VAL A 114 -7.79 1.23 5.20
C VAL A 114 -7.58 1.71 3.78
N TYR A 115 -6.37 2.11 3.45
CA TYR A 115 -5.96 2.57 2.11
C TYR A 115 -5.10 1.50 1.46
N ALA A 116 -5.48 1.02 0.29
CA ALA A 116 -4.74 0.01 -0.47
C ALA A 116 -4.34 0.55 -1.85
N CYS A 117 -3.05 0.45 -2.19
CA CYS A 117 -2.52 0.86 -3.49
C CYS A 117 -2.67 -0.27 -4.51
N ASP A 118 -3.45 -0.06 -5.55
CA ASP A 118 -3.45 -0.88 -6.76
C ASP A 118 -2.51 -0.23 -7.78
N ARG A 119 -1.22 -0.60 -7.68
CA ARG A 119 -0.11 0.15 -8.28
C ARG A 119 -0.27 0.36 -9.77
N THR A 120 -0.48 -0.70 -10.54
CA THR A 120 -0.53 -0.60 -12.00
C THR A 120 -1.87 -0.09 -12.51
N SER A 121 -2.92 -0.05 -11.67
CA SER A 121 -4.16 0.68 -11.97
C SER A 121 -4.08 2.17 -11.62
N ASN A 122 -2.95 2.67 -11.16
CA ASN A 122 -2.77 4.07 -10.78
C ASN A 122 -3.81 4.56 -9.75
N ARG A 123 -4.25 3.70 -8.84
CA ARG A 123 -5.31 4.04 -7.88
C ARG A 123 -5.01 3.64 -6.45
N VAL A 124 -5.63 4.35 -5.54
CA VAL A 124 -5.70 4.01 -4.12
C VAL A 124 -7.17 3.74 -3.81
N GLN A 125 -7.50 2.55 -3.34
CA GLN A 125 -8.83 2.22 -2.85
C GLN A 125 -8.90 2.35 -1.34
N VAL A 126 -10.04 2.83 -0.85
CA VAL A 126 -10.29 3.08 0.57
C VAL A 126 -11.41 2.16 1.05
N PHE A 127 -11.19 1.53 2.19
CA PHE A 127 -12.09 0.56 2.79
C PHE A 127 -12.34 0.87 4.27
N ARG A 128 -13.41 0.33 4.82
CA ARG A 128 -13.53 0.12 6.26
C ARG A 128 -12.65 -1.05 6.70
N LYS A 129 -12.42 -1.19 7.99
CA LYS A 129 -11.61 -2.30 8.55
C LYS A 129 -12.19 -3.69 8.28
N ASP A 130 -13.47 -3.79 8.01
CA ASP A 130 -14.16 -5.04 7.65
C ASP A 130 -14.05 -5.41 6.15
N GLY A 131 -13.42 -4.53 5.34
CA GLY A 131 -13.28 -4.72 3.90
C GLY A 131 -14.37 -4.03 3.07
N THR A 132 -15.35 -3.38 3.70
CA THR A 132 -16.37 -2.62 2.96
C THR A 132 -15.74 -1.48 2.18
N TYR A 133 -15.92 -1.46 0.87
CA TYR A 133 -15.42 -0.40 -0.01
C TYR A 133 -16.09 0.95 0.29
N VAL A 134 -15.30 2.00 0.29
CA VAL A 134 -15.76 3.38 0.55
C VAL A 134 -15.62 4.24 -0.70
N LYS A 135 -14.41 4.33 -1.26
CA LYS A 135 -14.09 5.19 -2.41
C LYS A 135 -12.74 4.83 -3.02
N GLU A 136 -12.42 5.46 -4.14
CA GLU A 136 -11.10 5.36 -4.74
C GLU A 136 -10.61 6.71 -5.27
N PHE A 137 -9.31 6.82 -5.42
CA PHE A 137 -8.63 7.97 -6.03
C PHE A 137 -7.70 7.47 -7.12
N PHE A 138 -7.69 8.15 -8.26
CA PHE A 138 -6.70 7.91 -9.32
C PHE A 138 -5.58 8.93 -9.20
N VAL A 139 -4.35 8.46 -9.40
CA VAL A 139 -3.14 9.27 -9.36
C VAL A 139 -2.43 9.09 -10.70
N ARG A 140 -2.32 10.16 -11.48
CA ARG A 140 -1.70 10.10 -12.83
C ARG A 140 -2.19 8.90 -13.64
N PRO A 141 -3.47 8.82 -13.95
CA PRO A 141 -4.08 7.64 -14.59
C PRO A 141 -3.46 7.28 -15.94
N GLU A 142 -2.77 8.19 -16.58
CA GLU A 142 -2.04 7.98 -17.83
C GLU A 142 -0.67 7.29 -17.64
N THR A 143 -0.22 7.04 -16.40
CA THR A 143 1.05 6.38 -16.15
C THR A 143 1.01 4.92 -16.58
N LEU A 144 1.96 4.53 -17.41
CA LEU A 144 2.10 3.18 -17.93
C LEU A 144 3.09 2.34 -17.12
N ALA A 145 3.21 1.06 -17.50
CA ALA A 145 4.14 0.09 -16.95
C ALA A 145 3.92 -0.14 -15.45
N ASN A 146 4.84 0.31 -14.59
CA ASN A 146 4.79 0.02 -13.15
C ASN A 146 3.73 0.85 -12.39
N GLY A 147 3.04 1.77 -13.06
CA GLY A 147 1.99 2.58 -12.45
C GLY A 147 2.49 3.63 -11.46
N ALA A 148 1.56 4.44 -10.92
CA ALA A 148 1.85 5.62 -10.09
C ALA A 148 1.59 5.42 -8.59
N ALA A 149 0.69 4.53 -8.18
CA ALA A 149 0.29 4.40 -6.78
C ALA A 149 1.17 3.37 -6.03
N TRP A 150 2.39 3.77 -5.61
CA TRP A 150 3.34 2.83 -5.00
C TRP A 150 3.19 2.74 -3.48
N ASN A 151 3.04 3.87 -2.80
CA ASN A 151 2.93 3.92 -1.35
C ASN A 151 2.13 5.16 -0.93
N VAL A 152 1.57 5.13 0.28
CA VAL A 152 0.88 6.27 0.84
C VAL A 152 1.33 6.56 2.27
N ALA A 153 1.31 7.84 2.61
CA ALA A 153 1.43 8.32 3.98
C ALA A 153 0.41 9.44 4.21
N PHE A 154 0.11 9.73 5.46
CA PHE A 154 -0.84 10.77 5.83
C PHE A 154 -0.13 11.98 6.39
N SER A 155 -0.71 13.16 6.18
CA SER A 155 -0.28 14.36 6.91
C SER A 155 -0.51 14.19 8.41
N ASN A 156 0.31 14.86 9.22
CA ASN A 156 0.27 14.68 10.68
C ASN A 156 -0.73 15.59 11.40
N ASP A 157 -1.49 16.43 10.66
CA ASP A 157 -2.57 17.20 11.27
C ASP A 157 -3.66 16.28 11.85
N ALA A 158 -4.45 16.77 12.81
CA ALA A 158 -5.41 15.96 13.56
C ALA A 158 -6.41 15.21 12.66
N GLN A 159 -6.81 15.82 11.55
CA GLN A 159 -7.77 15.26 10.59
C GLN A 159 -7.08 14.45 9.48
N GLN A 160 -5.74 14.44 9.41
CA GLN A 160 -4.99 13.84 8.31
C GLN A 160 -5.55 14.30 6.94
N ARG A 161 -5.65 15.62 6.75
CA ARG A 161 -6.33 16.24 5.59
C ARG A 161 -5.68 15.87 4.26
N TYR A 162 -4.40 15.53 4.27
CA TYR A 162 -3.67 15.21 3.06
C TYR A 162 -3.22 13.76 3.03
N LEU A 163 -3.32 13.18 1.84
CA LEU A 163 -2.75 11.89 1.49
C LEU A 163 -1.52 12.14 0.61
N LEU A 164 -0.36 11.70 1.06
CA LEU A 164 0.88 11.73 0.28
C LEU A 164 0.97 10.42 -0.48
N VAL A 165 1.13 10.48 -1.81
CA VAL A 165 1.26 9.29 -2.65
C VAL A 165 2.65 9.30 -3.30
N GLY A 166 3.43 8.28 -2.99
CA GLY A 166 4.71 8.04 -3.63
C GLY A 166 4.51 7.43 -5.01
N ASP A 167 4.99 8.12 -6.02
CA ASP A 167 4.94 7.69 -7.41
C ASP A 167 6.36 7.34 -7.88
N GLY A 168 6.71 6.07 -7.71
CA GLY A 168 8.05 5.59 -8.08
C GLY A 168 8.30 5.62 -9.58
N ARG A 169 7.27 5.54 -10.42
CA ARG A 169 7.45 5.58 -11.88
C ARG A 169 7.77 6.98 -12.38
N ASN A 170 7.10 8.00 -11.85
CA ASN A 170 7.30 9.39 -12.25
C ASN A 170 8.29 10.13 -11.33
N ASN A 171 8.77 9.47 -10.26
CA ASN A 171 9.75 10.03 -9.30
C ASN A 171 9.27 11.31 -8.63
N VAL A 172 8.04 11.29 -8.16
CA VAL A 172 7.37 12.44 -7.54
C VAL A 172 6.53 11.98 -6.36
N ILE A 173 6.28 12.88 -5.42
CA ILE A 173 5.28 12.69 -4.36
C ILE A 173 4.12 13.62 -4.64
N TRP A 174 2.94 13.03 -4.83
CA TRP A 174 1.68 13.73 -5.00
C TRP A 174 1.07 14.03 -3.64
N VAL A 175 0.54 15.21 -3.47
CA VAL A 175 -0.23 15.62 -2.29
C VAL A 175 -1.69 15.74 -2.70
N LEU A 176 -2.53 14.86 -2.17
CA LEU A 176 -3.95 14.81 -2.46
C LEU A 176 -4.73 15.31 -1.25
N ASN A 177 -5.82 16.02 -1.49
CA ASN A 177 -6.86 16.19 -0.48
C ASN A 177 -7.47 14.81 -0.18
N ARG A 178 -7.41 14.36 1.08
CA ARG A 178 -7.85 13.00 1.48
C ARG A 178 -9.37 12.80 1.35
N GLN A 179 -10.15 13.87 1.39
CA GLN A 179 -11.61 13.78 1.31
C GLN A 179 -12.09 13.46 -0.12
N ASP A 180 -11.56 14.17 -1.12
CA ASP A 180 -12.04 14.10 -2.51
C ASP A 180 -11.02 13.57 -3.51
N GLY A 181 -9.77 13.32 -3.09
CA GLY A 181 -8.70 12.79 -3.91
C GLY A 181 -8.09 13.79 -4.89
N LYS A 182 -8.46 15.06 -4.83
CA LYS A 182 -7.90 16.08 -5.72
C LYS A 182 -6.43 16.32 -5.39
N VAL A 183 -5.59 16.35 -6.43
CA VAL A 183 -4.21 16.76 -6.31
C VAL A 183 -4.15 18.25 -5.95
N VAL A 184 -3.58 18.58 -4.81
CA VAL A 184 -3.39 19.95 -4.31
C VAL A 184 -1.95 20.39 -4.35
N GLY A 185 -1.02 19.49 -4.61
CA GLY A 185 0.40 19.78 -4.74
C GLY A 185 1.22 18.56 -5.13
N GLN A 186 2.48 18.81 -5.42
CA GLN A 186 3.47 17.76 -5.66
C GLN A 186 4.87 18.29 -5.36
N PHE A 187 5.81 17.40 -5.11
CA PHE A 187 7.23 17.73 -5.03
C PHE A 187 8.11 16.56 -5.44
N GLY A 188 9.37 16.89 -5.75
CA GLY A 188 10.32 15.94 -6.28
C GLY A 188 10.28 15.85 -7.80
N GLN A 189 11.31 15.25 -8.33
CA GLN A 189 11.50 14.95 -9.75
C GLN A 189 12.57 13.88 -9.91
N ASN A 190 12.72 13.32 -11.09
CA ASN A 190 13.77 12.34 -11.35
C ASN A 190 15.17 12.94 -11.13
N GLY A 191 16.02 12.22 -10.40
CA GLY A 191 17.40 12.62 -10.18
C GLY A 191 17.99 12.07 -8.88
N ARG A 192 19.23 12.51 -8.58
CA ARG A 192 19.99 12.01 -7.42
C ARG A 192 20.37 13.09 -6.39
N ASN A 193 20.04 14.35 -6.64
CA ASN A 193 20.26 15.43 -5.68
C ASN A 193 19.23 15.35 -4.53
N ALA A 194 19.46 16.10 -3.46
CA ALA A 194 18.48 16.24 -2.39
C ALA A 194 17.16 16.78 -2.96
N GLY A 195 16.04 16.15 -2.58
CA GLY A 195 14.71 16.50 -3.09
C GLY A 195 14.37 15.92 -4.47
N GLN A 196 15.30 15.25 -5.12
CA GLN A 196 15.04 14.44 -6.31
C GLN A 196 14.89 12.96 -5.93
N PHE A 197 14.24 12.16 -6.77
CA PHE A 197 13.97 10.76 -6.50
C PHE A 197 14.41 9.85 -7.65
N HIS A 198 14.74 8.62 -7.28
CA HIS A 198 14.81 7.50 -8.21
C HIS A 198 14.06 6.32 -7.60
N TRP A 199 12.90 6.00 -8.20
CA TRP A 199 12.01 4.95 -7.73
C TRP A 199 11.68 5.09 -6.22
N VAL A 200 11.07 6.23 -5.85
CA VAL A 200 10.54 6.42 -4.50
C VAL A 200 9.49 5.34 -4.22
N HIS A 201 9.81 4.47 -3.25
CA HIS A 201 9.09 3.21 -3.04
C HIS A 201 8.34 3.19 -1.71
N ALA A 202 8.92 3.78 -0.68
CA ALA A 202 8.36 3.80 0.66
C ALA A 202 8.21 5.22 1.18
N LEU A 203 7.13 5.45 1.91
CA LEU A 203 6.83 6.70 2.62
C LEU A 203 6.51 6.39 4.07
N ALA A 204 6.99 7.23 4.98
CA ALA A 204 6.59 7.22 6.38
C ALA A 204 6.59 8.65 6.93
N THR A 205 5.70 8.93 7.88
CA THR A 205 5.69 10.19 8.63
C THR A 205 5.97 9.94 10.10
N ASP A 206 6.73 10.82 10.74
CA ASP A 206 6.95 10.76 12.19
C ASP A 206 5.92 11.62 12.95
N SER A 207 5.96 11.55 14.30
CA SER A 207 5.07 12.31 15.17
C SER A 207 5.25 13.83 15.08
N GLN A 208 6.35 14.30 14.51
CA GLN A 208 6.63 15.72 14.27
C GLN A 208 6.15 16.18 12.87
N GLY A 209 5.60 15.27 12.06
CA GLY A 209 5.14 15.55 10.70
C GLY A 209 6.25 15.55 9.65
N ASN A 210 7.47 15.10 9.99
CA ASN A 210 8.49 14.92 8.96
C ASN A 210 8.14 13.73 8.08
N LEU A 211 8.40 13.87 6.77
CA LEU A 211 8.25 12.80 5.81
C LEU A 211 9.61 12.12 5.57
N TYR A 212 9.60 10.81 5.59
CA TYR A 212 10.72 9.97 5.18
C TYR A 212 10.36 9.25 3.88
N THR A 213 11.30 9.21 2.96
CA THR A 213 11.17 8.48 1.70
C THR A 213 12.26 7.43 1.58
N GLY A 214 11.89 6.24 1.12
CA GLY A 214 12.84 5.18 0.77
C GLY A 214 12.84 4.96 -0.74
N GLU A 215 14.02 4.89 -1.33
CA GLU A 215 14.22 4.63 -2.75
C GLU A 215 14.80 3.23 -2.97
N VAL A 216 14.35 2.56 -4.03
CA VAL A 216 14.81 1.21 -4.39
C VAL A 216 15.69 1.21 -5.64
N ASP A 217 16.13 0.04 -6.04
CA ASP A 217 17.03 -0.16 -7.18
C ASP A 217 18.32 0.65 -7.05
N THR A 218 18.65 1.42 -8.06
CA THR A 218 19.85 2.27 -8.06
C THR A 218 19.72 3.52 -7.21
N GLY A 219 18.52 3.85 -6.71
CA GLY A 219 18.28 4.94 -5.75
C GLY A 219 18.99 4.68 -4.43
N LYS A 220 18.69 3.55 -3.79
CA LYS A 220 19.32 3.03 -2.56
C LYS A 220 19.56 4.09 -1.49
N ARG A 221 18.56 4.92 -1.22
CA ARG A 221 18.71 6.06 -0.32
C ARG A 221 17.45 6.30 0.49
N ILE A 222 17.62 6.91 1.66
CA ILE A 222 16.55 7.46 2.49
C ILE A 222 16.73 8.99 2.53
N GLN A 223 15.64 9.72 2.38
CA GLN A 223 15.63 11.17 2.56
C GLN A 223 14.60 11.55 3.62
N LYS A 224 14.93 12.56 4.43
CA LYS A 224 14.02 13.17 5.42
C LYS A 224 13.64 14.58 4.95
N PHE A 225 12.35 14.83 4.87
CA PHE A 225 11.78 16.15 4.55
C PHE A 225 11.09 16.73 5.79
N ARG A 226 11.43 17.94 6.15
CA ARG A 226 10.71 18.71 7.16
C ARG A 226 9.59 19.46 6.48
N LEU A 227 8.35 19.13 6.83
CA LEU A 227 7.19 19.91 6.40
C LEU A 227 7.13 21.17 7.27
N ARG A 228 7.25 22.33 6.65
CA ARG A 228 7.17 23.64 7.32
C ARG A 228 5.78 24.24 7.14
#